data_b899306bc78619b4e8f9caad3edc7bb9
#
_entry.id   b899306bc78619b4e8f9caad3edc7bb9
#
_cell.length_a   1.000
_cell.length_b   1.000
_cell.length_c   1.000
_cell.angle_alpha   90.00
_cell.angle_beta   90.00
_cell.angle_gamma   90.00
#
_symmetry.space_group_name_H-M   'P 1'
#
loop_
_entity.id
_entity.type
_entity.pdbx_description
1 polymer ?
#
loop_
_entity_poly.entity_id
_entity_poly.type
_entity_poly.pdbx_seq_one_letter_code
_entity_poly.pdbx_strand_id
1 'polypeptide(L)' 'MISSEDVRHVTFDKAFQGYRREDVDDYLKQVAQAMDDLAAQNDDLQKKLVMLAQRIEKYRTMENSLSTSMINAQRM' A
#
# COMPACT_ATOMS: atom_id res chain seq x y z
N MET A 1 0.39 3.57 -15.10
CA MET A 1 -0.42 4.17 -14.00
C MET A 1 -0.25 5.68 -14.00
N ILE A 2 -1.32 6.41 -13.83
CA ILE A 2 -1.28 7.89 -13.76
C ILE A 2 -0.65 8.30 -12.42
N SER A 3 0.34 9.18 -12.48
CA SER A 3 1.00 9.72 -11.28
C SER A 3 0.32 11.01 -10.82
N SER A 4 0.61 11.44 -9.60
CA SER A 4 0.11 12.71 -9.08
C SER A 4 0.63 13.90 -9.90
N GLU A 5 1.84 13.80 -10.45
CA GLU A 5 2.39 14.79 -11.36
C GLU A 5 1.56 14.94 -12.62
N ASP A 6 1.13 13.81 -13.20
CA ASP A 6 0.27 13.81 -14.38
C ASP A 6 -1.04 14.53 -14.10
N VAL A 7 -1.64 14.29 -12.93
CA VAL A 7 -2.89 14.92 -12.53
C VAL A 7 -2.72 16.44 -12.38
N ARG A 8 -1.60 16.90 -11.81
CA ARG A 8 -1.35 18.33 -11.59
C ARG A 8 -1.13 19.09 -12.88
N HIS A 9 -0.59 18.43 -13.89
CA HIS A 9 -0.19 19.09 -15.15
C HIS A 9 -1.07 18.73 -16.33
N VAL A 10 -2.17 18.00 -16.10
CA VAL A 10 -3.08 17.66 -17.20
C VAL A 10 -3.73 18.91 -17.78
N THR A 11 -3.81 18.94 -19.09
CA THR A 11 -4.52 19.98 -19.83
C THR A 11 -5.53 19.30 -20.77
N PHE A 12 -6.62 19.96 -21.02
CA PHE A 12 -7.68 19.47 -21.90
C PHE A 12 -7.91 20.44 -23.05
N ASP A 13 -8.22 19.91 -24.22
CA ASP A 13 -8.58 20.74 -25.36
C ASP A 13 -9.87 21.49 -25.07
N LYS A 14 -9.90 22.75 -25.50
CA LYS A 14 -11.11 23.56 -25.32
C LYS A 14 -12.11 23.25 -26.43
N ALA A 15 -13.38 23.10 -26.05
CA ALA A 15 -14.50 23.04 -26.95
C ALA A 15 -15.23 24.39 -26.97
N PHE A 16 -16.33 24.50 -27.73
CA PHE A 16 -17.06 25.76 -27.92
C PHE A 16 -17.51 26.39 -26.60
N GLN A 17 -17.91 25.60 -25.62
CA GLN A 17 -18.41 26.09 -24.32
C GLN A 17 -17.58 25.56 -23.13
N GLY A 18 -16.31 25.22 -23.32
CA GLY A 18 -15.45 24.73 -22.27
C GLY A 18 -14.54 23.60 -22.76
N TYR A 19 -14.14 22.72 -21.88
CA TYR A 19 -13.33 21.56 -22.24
C TYR A 19 -14.19 20.47 -22.89
N ARG A 20 -13.53 19.62 -23.70
CA ARG A 20 -14.22 18.48 -24.29
C ARG A 20 -14.63 17.50 -23.19
N ARG A 21 -15.92 17.28 -23.07
CA ARG A 21 -16.50 16.43 -22.02
C ARG A 21 -15.94 15.02 -22.04
N GLU A 22 -15.80 14.44 -23.25
CA GLU A 22 -15.29 13.08 -23.40
C GLU A 22 -13.85 12.95 -22.90
N ASP A 23 -13.00 13.93 -23.18
CA ASP A 23 -11.61 13.94 -22.73
C ASP A 23 -11.52 14.00 -21.21
N VAL A 24 -12.35 14.83 -20.60
CA VAL A 24 -12.39 14.95 -19.13
C VAL A 24 -12.92 13.66 -18.50
N ASP A 25 -14.00 13.11 -19.05
CA ASP A 25 -14.58 11.87 -18.54
C ASP A 25 -13.60 10.69 -18.65
N ASP A 26 -12.92 10.57 -19.78
CA ASP A 26 -11.91 9.52 -19.98
C ASP A 26 -10.76 9.65 -19.00
N TYR A 27 -10.30 10.87 -18.79
CA TYR A 27 -9.21 11.13 -17.83
C TYR A 27 -9.63 10.80 -16.41
N LEU A 28 -10.85 11.15 -16.02
CA LEU A 28 -11.39 10.83 -14.69
C LEU A 28 -11.50 9.31 -14.48
N LYS A 29 -11.84 8.56 -15.52
CA LYS A 29 -11.83 7.09 -15.44
C LYS A 29 -10.43 6.55 -15.20
N GLN A 30 -9.42 7.10 -15.87
CA GLN A 30 -8.03 6.71 -15.65
C GLN A 30 -7.56 7.06 -14.24
N VAL A 31 -7.94 8.23 -13.74
CA VAL A 31 -7.63 8.62 -12.36
C VAL A 31 -8.29 7.67 -11.36
N ALA A 32 -9.55 7.33 -11.57
CA ALA A 32 -10.26 6.40 -10.70
C ALA A 32 -9.60 5.04 -10.69
N GLN A 33 -9.18 4.54 -11.86
CA GLN A 33 -8.47 3.25 -11.95
C GLN A 33 -7.13 3.30 -11.19
N ALA A 34 -6.39 4.39 -11.33
CA ALA A 34 -5.13 4.56 -10.61
C ALA A 34 -5.34 4.60 -9.10
N MET A 35 -6.40 5.24 -8.64
CA MET A 35 -6.77 5.27 -7.22
C MET A 35 -7.13 3.86 -6.71
N ASP A 36 -7.88 3.10 -7.49
CA ASP A 36 -8.23 1.72 -7.14
C ASP A 36 -6.98 0.86 -7.04
N ASP A 37 -6.06 0.99 -7.97
CA ASP A 37 -4.80 0.25 -7.98
C ASP A 37 -3.96 0.58 -6.75
N LEU A 38 -3.87 1.87 -6.40
CA LEU A 38 -3.14 2.31 -5.21
C LEU A 38 -3.80 1.80 -3.93
N ALA A 39 -5.13 1.82 -3.86
CA ALA A 39 -5.85 1.31 -2.71
C ALA A 39 -5.60 -0.21 -2.53
N ALA A 40 -5.59 -0.97 -3.64
CA ALA A 40 -5.30 -2.39 -3.60
C ALA A 40 -3.87 -2.67 -3.14
N GLN A 41 -2.90 -1.90 -3.65
CA GLN A 41 -1.50 -2.02 -3.23
C GLN A 41 -1.33 -1.68 -1.75
N ASN A 42 -2.02 -0.64 -1.28
CA ASN A 42 -1.98 -0.24 0.11
C ASN A 42 -2.55 -1.33 1.03
N ASP A 43 -3.68 -1.92 0.66
CA ASP A 43 -4.27 -3.02 1.40
C ASP A 43 -3.33 -4.22 1.48
N ASP A 44 -2.70 -4.58 0.35
CA ASP A 44 -1.72 -5.67 0.29
C ASP A 44 -0.51 -5.41 1.19
N LEU A 45 0.01 -4.19 1.15
CA LEU A 45 1.14 -3.79 2.00
C LEU A 45 0.77 -3.85 3.49
N GLN A 46 -0.44 -3.42 3.85
CA GLN A 46 -0.91 -3.49 5.23
C GLN A 46 -1.00 -4.95 5.70
N LYS A 47 -1.50 -5.85 4.86
CA LYS A 47 -1.54 -7.28 5.18
C LYS A 47 -0.14 -7.87 5.39
N LYS A 48 0.81 -7.48 4.55
CA LYS A 48 2.21 -7.91 4.69
C LYS A 48 2.83 -7.38 5.98
N LEU A 49 2.53 -6.15 6.37
CA LEU A 49 3.00 -5.59 7.64
C LEU A 49 2.47 -6.38 8.84
N VAL A 50 1.20 -6.75 8.82
CA VAL A 50 0.61 -7.57 9.89
C VAL A 50 1.30 -8.92 9.97
N MET A 51 1.53 -9.57 8.83
CA MET A 51 2.24 -10.87 8.79
C MET A 51 3.66 -10.75 9.34
N LEU A 52 4.38 -9.69 8.99
CA LEU A 52 5.74 -9.47 9.49
C LEU A 52 5.74 -9.21 10.99
N ALA A 53 4.79 -8.41 11.49
CA ALA A 53 4.64 -8.16 12.92
C ALA A 53 4.37 -9.46 13.70
N GLN A 54 3.53 -10.34 13.16
CA GLN A 54 3.24 -11.64 13.76
C GLN A 54 4.49 -12.53 13.78
N ARG A 55 5.30 -12.52 12.73
CA ARG A 55 6.55 -13.28 12.68
C ARG A 55 7.56 -12.77 13.70
N ILE A 56 7.68 -11.46 13.85
CA ILE A 56 8.57 -10.85 14.85
C ILE A 56 8.14 -11.28 16.24
N GLU A 57 6.84 -11.24 16.53
CA GLU A 57 6.31 -11.66 17.82
C GLU A 57 6.60 -13.13 18.10
N LYS A 58 6.44 -13.97 17.09
CA LYS A 58 6.74 -15.41 17.18
C LYS A 58 8.23 -15.65 17.48
N TYR A 59 9.13 -14.95 16.79
CA TYR A 59 10.55 -15.09 17.03
C TYR A 59 10.95 -14.62 18.44
N ARG A 60 10.36 -13.53 18.91
CA ARG A 60 10.58 -13.05 20.29
C ARG A 60 10.16 -14.09 21.32
N THR A 61 9.00 -14.71 21.13
CA THR A 61 8.50 -15.76 22.01
C THR A 61 9.45 -16.95 22.01
N MET A 62 9.91 -17.39 20.84
CA MET A 62 10.86 -18.49 20.71
C MET A 62 12.21 -18.16 21.39
N GLU A 63 12.72 -16.95 21.19
CA GLU A 63 13.96 -16.49 21.82
C GLU A 63 13.85 -16.51 23.35
N ASN A 64 12.76 -16.01 23.88
CA ASN A 64 12.49 -16.02 25.32
C ASN A 64 12.41 -17.44 25.86
N SER A 65 11.74 -18.35 25.15
CA SER A 65 11.66 -19.75 25.54
C SER A 65 13.01 -20.44 25.57
N LEU A 66 13.85 -20.20 24.56
CA LEU A 66 15.20 -20.73 24.51
C LEU A 66 16.06 -20.19 25.66
N SER A 67 15.99 -18.89 25.90
CA SER A 67 16.74 -18.26 26.99
C SER A 67 16.35 -18.81 28.34
N THR A 68 15.07 -19.00 28.60
CA THR A 68 14.53 -19.58 29.83
C THR A 68 15.00 -21.03 29.99
N SER A 69 14.96 -21.83 28.92
CA SER A 69 15.41 -23.23 28.94
C SER A 69 16.91 -23.33 29.24
N MET A 70 17.73 -22.46 28.65
CA MET A 70 19.15 -22.41 28.91
C MET A 70 19.48 -22.04 30.35
N ILE A 71 18.77 -21.07 30.92
CA ILE A 71 18.96 -20.67 32.32
C ILE A 71 18.59 -21.83 33.26
N ASN A 72 17.48 -22.53 33.01
CA ASN A 72 17.07 -23.67 33.81
C ASN A 72 18.09 -24.82 33.74
N ALA A 73 18.63 -25.08 32.54
CA ALA A 73 19.65 -26.10 32.37
C ALA A 73 20.95 -25.74 33.14
N GLN A 74 21.32 -24.49 33.17
CA GLN A 74 22.51 -24.02 33.88
C GLN A 74 22.37 -24.13 35.42
N ARG A 75 21.15 -24.05 35.91
CA ARG A 75 20.87 -24.15 37.36
C ARG A 75 20.90 -25.60 37.87
N MET A 76 20.77 -26.54 36.98
CA MET A 76 20.88 -27.98 37.32
C MET A 76 22.31 -28.49 37.22
#